data_b93697f73047962e0c7fd13dd41ade31
#
_entry.id   b93697f73047962e0c7fd13dd41ade31
#
_cell.length_a   1.000
_cell.length_b   1.000
_cell.length_c   1.000
_cell.angle_alpha   90.00
_cell.angle_beta   90.00
_cell.angle_gamma   90.00
#
_symmetry.space_group_name_H-M   'P 1'
#
loop_
_entity.id
_entity.type
_entity.pdbx_description
1 polymer ?
#
loop_
_entity_poly.entity_id
_entity_poly.type
_entity_poly.pdbx_seq_one_letter_code
_entity_poly.pdbx_strand_id
1 'polypeptide(L)'
;MKISATIAKDIAGTLLDIHAIKLSPKAPFTWASGWKSPIYCDNRMLLSYPEARNKVALAMSKFIQEKYPQVQLIAGVATGA
;
A
#
# COMPACT_ATOMS: atom_id res chain seq x y z
N MET A 1 -10.47 -13.44 2.28
CA MET A 1 -10.76 -12.00 2.21
C MET A 1 -10.49 -11.53 0.79
N LYS A 2 -11.49 -11.04 0.10
CA LYS A 2 -11.32 -10.62 -1.30
C LYS A 2 -11.55 -9.12 -1.44
N ILE A 3 -10.55 -8.45 -2.00
CA ILE A 3 -10.67 -7.09 -2.49
C ILE A 3 -11.04 -7.19 -3.97
N SER A 4 -11.93 -6.31 -4.46
CA SER A 4 -12.30 -6.33 -5.87
C SER A 4 -11.06 -6.09 -6.73
N ALA A 5 -10.99 -6.76 -7.89
CA ALA A 5 -9.87 -6.62 -8.80
C ALA A 5 -9.69 -5.16 -9.26
N THR A 6 -10.79 -4.42 -9.41
CA THR A 6 -10.77 -3.01 -9.79
C THR A 6 -10.08 -2.15 -8.74
N ILE A 7 -10.41 -2.34 -7.46
CA ILE A 7 -9.79 -1.60 -6.37
C ILE A 7 -8.31 -1.95 -6.24
N ALA A 8 -7.98 -3.24 -6.31
CA ALA A 8 -6.59 -3.69 -6.23
C ALA A 8 -5.73 -3.06 -7.33
N LYS A 9 -6.24 -3.05 -8.56
CA LYS A 9 -5.55 -2.47 -9.71
C LYS A 9 -5.37 -0.95 -9.57
N ASP A 10 -6.39 -0.26 -9.09
CA ASP A 10 -6.38 1.17 -8.87
C ASP A 10 -5.34 1.57 -7.81
N ILE A 11 -5.31 0.87 -6.70
CA ILE A 11 -4.33 1.12 -5.63
C ILE A 11 -2.91 0.81 -6.10
N ALA A 12 -2.71 -0.32 -6.79
CA ALA A 12 -1.40 -0.67 -7.33
C ALA A 12 -0.90 0.39 -8.31
N GLY A 13 -1.77 0.88 -9.20
CA GLY A 13 -1.42 1.96 -10.13
C GLY A 13 -1.05 3.25 -9.41
N THR A 14 -1.78 3.60 -8.36
CA THR A 14 -1.48 4.78 -7.54
C THR A 14 -0.11 4.67 -6.89
N LEU A 15 0.23 3.51 -6.33
CA LEU A 15 1.52 3.28 -5.68
C LEU A 15 2.68 3.34 -6.70
N LEU A 16 2.47 2.85 -7.91
CA LEU A 16 3.45 2.98 -8.99
C LEU A 16 3.65 4.44 -9.40
N ASP A 17 2.57 5.20 -9.52
CA ASP A 17 2.60 6.60 -9.94
C ASP A 17 3.41 7.48 -8.99
N ILE A 18 3.33 7.24 -7.69
CA ILE A 18 4.08 7.99 -6.69
C ILE A 18 5.44 7.38 -6.37
N HIS A 19 5.86 6.36 -7.11
CA HIS A 19 7.13 5.64 -6.91
C HIS A 19 7.25 4.95 -5.54
N ALA A 20 6.14 4.62 -4.91
CA ALA A 20 6.13 3.77 -3.71
C ALA A 20 6.54 2.34 -4.06
N ILE A 21 6.18 1.88 -5.25
CA ILE A 21 6.62 0.60 -5.80
C ILE A 21 7.67 0.88 -6.87
N LYS A 22 8.84 0.26 -6.73
CA LYS A 22 9.94 0.36 -7.67
C LYS A 22 10.27 -1.00 -8.25
N LEU A 23 10.50 -1.03 -9.56
CA LEU A 23 10.82 -2.26 -10.30
C LEU A 23 12.23 -2.13 -10.88
N SER A 24 13.07 -3.14 -10.66
CA SER A 24 14.42 -3.19 -11.19
C SER A 24 14.82 -4.63 -11.49
N PRO A 25 14.30 -5.22 -12.59
CA PRO A 25 14.55 -6.62 -12.91
C PRO A 25 16.00 -6.91 -13.27
N LYS A 26 16.75 -5.91 -13.80
CA LYS A 26 18.14 -6.08 -14.19
C LYS A 26 19.14 -5.83 -13.07
N ALA A 27 18.74 -5.02 -12.05
CA ALA A 27 19.57 -4.67 -10.91
C ALA A 27 18.72 -4.80 -9.65
N PRO A 28 18.52 -6.03 -9.16
CA PRO A 28 17.62 -6.28 -8.03
C PRO A 28 18.01 -5.50 -6.77
N PHE A 29 16.98 -5.09 -6.02
CA PHE A 29 17.17 -4.48 -4.71
C PHE A 29 17.56 -5.56 -3.70
N THR A 30 18.38 -5.17 -2.72
CA THR A 30 18.69 -6.03 -1.58
C THR A 30 17.84 -5.58 -0.39
N TRP A 31 16.94 -6.43 0.06
CA TRP A 31 16.10 -6.14 1.23
C TRP A 31 16.92 -6.24 2.53
N ALA A 32 16.37 -5.67 3.60
CA ALA A 32 17.00 -5.75 4.93
C ALA A 32 17.25 -7.18 5.39
N SER A 33 16.44 -8.13 4.92
CA SER A 33 16.61 -9.56 5.20
C SER A 33 17.78 -10.20 4.46
N GLY A 34 18.43 -9.48 3.53
CA GLY A 34 19.50 -10.00 2.65
C GLY A 34 18.98 -10.58 1.35
N TRP A 35 17.68 -10.77 1.20
CA TRP A 35 17.11 -11.26 -0.05
C TRP A 35 17.18 -10.22 -1.15
N LYS A 36 17.44 -10.69 -2.39
CA LYS A 36 17.41 -9.84 -3.57
C LYS A 36 16.07 -9.97 -4.26
N SER A 37 15.51 -8.83 -4.68
CA SER A 37 14.21 -8.80 -5.35
C SER A 37 14.19 -7.74 -6.43
N PRO A 38 13.52 -8.00 -7.58
CA PRO A 38 13.34 -7.00 -8.62
C PRO A 38 12.30 -5.93 -8.24
N ILE A 39 11.64 -6.07 -7.09
CA ILE A 39 10.60 -5.16 -6.61
C ILE A 39 10.94 -4.65 -5.23
N TYR A 40 10.66 -3.36 -5.00
CA TYR A 40 10.75 -2.73 -3.68
C TYR A 40 9.50 -1.87 -3.48
N CYS A 41 8.86 -2.03 -2.31
CA CYS A 41 7.66 -1.28 -1.96
C CYS A 41 7.88 -0.50 -0.67
N ASP A 42 7.68 0.83 -0.72
CA ASP A 42 7.74 1.71 0.45
C ASP A 42 6.45 2.53 0.53
N ASN A 43 5.48 2.03 1.27
CA ASN A 43 4.18 2.66 1.42
C ASN A 43 4.24 3.99 2.19
N ARG A 44 5.35 4.28 2.89
CA ARG A 44 5.54 5.56 3.59
C ARG A 44 5.59 6.73 2.62
N MET A 45 5.85 6.47 1.33
CA MET A 45 5.79 7.50 0.30
C MET A 45 4.41 8.17 0.23
N LEU A 46 3.35 7.48 0.65
CA LEU A 46 2.00 8.05 0.71
C LEU A 46 1.91 9.30 1.59
N LEU A 47 2.77 9.41 2.59
CA LEU A 47 2.79 10.58 3.48
C LEU A 47 3.11 11.88 2.75
N SER A 48 3.83 11.80 1.63
CA SER A 48 4.20 12.96 0.81
C SER A 48 3.19 13.28 -0.28
N TYR A 49 2.17 12.47 -0.46
CA TYR A 49 1.18 12.59 -1.54
C TYR A 49 -0.23 12.55 -0.96
N PRO A 50 -0.77 13.71 -0.49
CA PRO A 50 -2.07 13.74 0.19
C PRO A 50 -3.23 13.13 -0.59
N GLU A 51 -3.29 13.36 -1.90
CA GLU A 51 -4.36 12.80 -2.74
C GLU A 51 -4.30 11.27 -2.79
N ALA A 52 -3.09 10.72 -3.00
CA ALA A 52 -2.88 9.27 -3.03
C ALA A 52 -3.18 8.66 -1.66
N ARG A 53 -2.71 9.31 -0.59
CA ARG A 53 -2.97 8.88 0.78
C ARG A 53 -4.46 8.82 1.09
N ASN A 54 -5.20 9.87 0.71
CA ASN A 54 -6.65 9.92 0.92
C ASN A 54 -7.38 8.84 0.14
N LYS A 55 -6.93 8.54 -1.08
CA LYS A 55 -7.49 7.49 -1.91
C LYS A 55 -7.33 6.12 -1.25
N VAL A 56 -6.14 5.82 -0.74
CA VAL A 56 -5.87 4.56 -0.04
C VAL A 56 -6.69 4.48 1.24
N ALA A 57 -6.71 5.57 2.04
CA ALA A 57 -7.47 5.62 3.28
C ALA A 57 -8.97 5.39 3.03
N LEU A 58 -9.52 5.99 1.98
CA LEU A 58 -10.93 5.81 1.62
C LEU A 58 -11.23 4.38 1.21
N ALA A 59 -10.35 3.76 0.41
CA ALA A 59 -10.51 2.37 0.00
C ALA A 59 -10.46 1.42 1.19
N MET A 60 -9.52 1.64 2.11
CA MET A 60 -9.43 0.86 3.34
C MET A 60 -10.65 1.05 4.23
N SER A 61 -11.11 2.29 4.38
CA SER A 61 -12.30 2.62 5.18
C SER A 61 -13.54 1.90 4.66
N LYS A 62 -13.77 1.94 3.36
CA LYS A 62 -14.91 1.25 2.75
C LYS A 62 -14.82 -0.26 2.97
N PHE A 63 -13.66 -0.83 2.79
CA PHE A 63 -13.45 -2.26 3.00
C PHE A 63 -13.75 -2.66 4.45
N ILE A 64 -13.24 -1.88 5.41
CA ILE A 64 -13.46 -2.14 6.84
C ILE A 64 -14.95 -2.03 7.18
N GLN A 65 -15.65 -1.01 6.68
CA GLN A 65 -17.07 -0.85 6.92
C GLN A 65 -17.91 -1.99 6.39
N GLU A 66 -17.51 -2.55 5.24
CA GLU A 66 -18.23 -3.68 4.63
C GLU A 66 -17.97 -5.00 5.34
N LYS A 67 -16.73 -5.24 5.74
CA LYS A 67 -16.31 -6.53 6.32
C LYS A 67 -16.38 -6.56 7.84
N TYR A 68 -16.15 -5.42 8.48
CA TYR A 68 -16.09 -5.31 9.94
C TYR A 68 -16.90 -4.13 10.45
N PRO A 69 -18.22 -4.08 10.20
CA PRO A 69 -19.04 -2.90 10.53
C PRO A 69 -19.10 -2.58 12.03
N GLN A 70 -18.72 -3.53 12.89
CA GLN A 70 -18.77 -3.36 14.33
C GLN A 70 -17.43 -2.93 14.94
N VAL A 71 -16.41 -2.71 14.11
CA VAL A 71 -15.09 -2.31 14.60
C VAL A 71 -15.18 -0.92 15.25
N GLN A 72 -14.52 -0.75 16.41
CA GLN A 72 -14.49 0.50 17.14
C GLN A 72 -13.10 1.09 17.25
N LEU A 73 -12.07 0.31 16.94
CA LEU A 73 -10.68 0.73 17.05
C LEU A 73 -9.86 0.18 15.91
N ILE A 74 -8.98 1.02 15.38
CA ILE A 74 -8.00 0.63 14.38
C ILE A 74 -6.62 0.95 14.93
N ALA A 75 -5.70 -0.01 14.82
CA ALA A 75 -4.34 0.17 15.27
C ALA A 75 -3.37 -0.05 14.12
N GLY A 76 -2.33 0.75 14.07
CA GLY A 76 -1.24 0.59 13.12
C GLY A 76 0.06 0.25 13.83
N VAL A 77 0.94 -0.45 13.13
CA VAL A 77 2.25 -0.82 13.67
C VAL A 77 3.28 0.24 13.28
N ALA A 78 3.94 0.83 14.26
CA ALA A 78 5.03 1.78 14.02
C ALA A 78 6.24 1.04 13.40
N THR A 79 7.06 1.68 12.57
CA THR A 79 6.94 3.03 12.05
C THR A 79 6.25 2.98 10.69
N GLY A 80 5.54 3.89 10.25
CA GLY A 80 4.85 3.91 8.97
C GLY A 80 3.39 3.48 9.08
N ALA A 81 2.90 3.37 10.27
CA ALA A 81 1.51 2.97 10.52
C ALA A 81 0.49 4.01 10.01
#